data_0c59bf5231f52ec69e3cf866463b1099
#
_entry.id   0c59bf5231f52ec69e3cf866463b1099
#
_cell.length_a   1.000
_cell.length_b   1.000
_cell.length_c   1.000
_cell.angle_alpha   90.00
_cell.angle_beta   90.00
_cell.angle_gamma   90.00
#
_symmetry.space_group_name_H-M   'P 1'
#
loop_
_entity.id
_entity.type
_entity.pdbx_description
1 polymer ?
#
loop_
_entity_poly.entity_id
_entity_poly.type
_entity_poly.pdbx_seq_one_letter_code
_entity_poly.pdbx_strand_id
1 'polypeptide(L)'
;MPNTPHTDGPDAMFAAVFKEALRRRGLPLDRVRDHLESYGITLSLATLSYWQSGRSLPEKPQSLRAVDVLEPFLGLPRGALRSLLRRRPRGWVPQHDPAAVRDVYGEDSDLEKALGDTFPYFNAGLRRLVVHEAVSVNEHRLVDEMRVTTAVRAVRDDVRHLTVVHTLDAAQDGAVDLAVPHGPPPSVRSRPELNCVIAEVPLGRRLARNETAVVEYTLRAAATEGVSHHHERRITAPLRTYLLQVRFHPSAVPSRCWHYYRGHLGAEPRNRQLAPLDGFRTAHLLPMKCPPGAYGMEWQWTD
;
A
#
# COMPACT_ATOMS: atom_id res chain seq x y z
N MET A 1 28.30 -2.30 18.39
CA MET A 1 27.43 -1.14 18.11
C MET A 1 26.02 -1.53 18.48
N PRO A 2 25.36 -0.92 19.49
CA PRO A 2 24.03 -1.31 19.93
C PRO A 2 22.98 -0.85 18.93
N ASN A 3 22.10 -1.79 18.59
CA ASN A 3 20.94 -1.65 17.75
C ASN A 3 19.91 -0.72 18.40
N THR A 4 19.73 0.48 17.88
CA THR A 4 18.69 1.41 18.34
C THR A 4 17.33 0.94 17.79
N PRO A 5 16.32 0.64 18.60
CA PRO A 5 14.99 0.31 18.08
C PRO A 5 14.31 1.58 17.58
N HIS A 6 13.92 1.62 16.33
CA HIS A 6 12.98 2.60 15.80
C HIS A 6 11.62 2.43 16.49
N THR A 7 11.30 3.37 17.36
CA THR A 7 10.11 3.39 18.21
C THR A 7 9.25 4.61 17.86
N ASP A 8 8.56 4.59 16.71
CA ASP A 8 7.54 5.60 16.43
C ASP A 8 6.34 4.98 15.68
N GLY A 9 5.62 4.08 16.37
CA GLY A 9 4.33 3.55 15.90
C GLY A 9 3.31 3.54 17.02
N PRO A 10 1.99 3.51 16.73
CA PRO A 10 0.94 3.42 17.76
C PRO A 10 1.09 2.20 18.69
N ASP A 11 1.77 1.15 18.23
CA ASP A 11 2.08 -0.04 19.02
C ASP A 11 3.10 0.25 20.12
N ALA A 12 4.06 1.14 19.84
CA ALA A 12 5.00 1.67 20.80
C ALA A 12 4.31 2.57 21.83
N MET A 13 3.25 3.28 21.43
CA MET A 13 2.53 4.19 22.35
C MET A 13 1.72 3.42 23.41
N PHE A 14 1.06 2.31 23.06
CA PHE A 14 0.40 1.43 24.03
C PHE A 14 1.42 0.89 25.05
N ALA A 15 2.52 0.31 24.56
CA ALA A 15 3.57 -0.24 25.42
C ALA A 15 4.19 0.84 26.33
N ALA A 16 4.45 2.03 25.81
CA ALA A 16 4.99 3.15 26.57
C ALA A 16 4.03 3.59 27.70
N VAL A 17 2.74 3.81 27.37
CA VAL A 17 1.73 4.21 28.37
C VAL A 17 1.49 3.12 29.41
N PHE A 18 1.41 1.85 28.97
CA PHE A 18 1.25 0.72 29.89
C PHE A 18 2.44 0.56 30.84
N LYS A 19 3.66 0.61 30.30
CA LYS A 19 4.91 0.55 31.07
C LYS A 19 5.01 1.68 32.07
N GLU A 20 4.70 2.91 31.67
CA GLU A 20 4.74 4.08 32.52
C GLU A 20 3.68 4.03 33.63
N ALA A 21 2.48 3.55 33.33
CA ALA A 21 1.43 3.39 34.34
C ALA A 21 1.81 2.34 35.39
N LEU A 22 2.42 1.23 35.01
CA LEU A 22 2.98 0.23 35.93
C LEU A 22 4.06 0.82 36.80
N ARG A 23 5.00 1.57 36.22
CA ARG A 23 6.09 2.24 36.94
C ARG A 23 5.58 3.24 37.96
N ARG A 24 4.63 4.10 37.59
CA ARG A 24 4.02 5.11 38.46
C ARG A 24 3.32 4.50 39.69
N ARG A 25 2.71 3.32 39.48
CA ARG A 25 1.98 2.63 40.56
C ARG A 25 2.86 1.63 41.33
N GLY A 26 4.11 1.43 40.89
CA GLY A 26 5.00 0.46 41.51
C GLY A 26 4.49 -0.98 41.44
N LEU A 27 3.72 -1.33 40.38
CA LEU A 27 3.05 -2.62 40.25
C LEU A 27 3.92 -3.59 39.45
N PRO A 28 4.36 -4.71 40.05
CA PRO A 28 4.97 -5.81 39.30
C PRO A 28 3.92 -6.58 38.51
N LEU A 29 4.33 -7.27 37.43
CA LEU A 29 3.43 -7.98 36.54
C LEU A 29 2.65 -9.11 37.24
N ASP A 30 3.19 -9.70 38.29
CA ASP A 30 2.48 -10.73 39.07
C ASP A 30 1.21 -10.14 39.72
N ARG A 31 1.31 -8.94 40.29
CA ARG A 31 0.14 -8.25 40.87
C ARG A 31 -0.89 -7.88 39.83
N VAL A 32 -0.44 -7.56 38.60
CA VAL A 32 -1.34 -7.30 37.47
C VAL A 32 -2.07 -8.57 37.08
N ARG A 33 -1.37 -9.70 37.00
CA ARG A 33 -1.97 -11.01 36.72
C ARG A 33 -3.00 -11.38 37.79
N ASP A 34 -2.63 -11.33 39.07
CA ASP A 34 -3.50 -11.69 40.20
C ASP A 34 -4.76 -10.82 40.23
N HIS A 35 -4.63 -9.53 39.89
CA HIS A 35 -5.79 -8.65 39.77
C HIS A 35 -6.71 -9.08 38.62
N LEU A 36 -6.18 -9.44 37.46
CA LEU A 36 -6.97 -9.94 36.33
C LEU A 36 -7.66 -11.26 36.66
N GLU A 37 -6.99 -12.17 37.38
CA GLU A 37 -7.55 -13.44 37.81
C GLU A 37 -8.75 -13.24 38.74
N SER A 38 -8.75 -12.22 39.60
CA SER A 38 -9.91 -11.88 40.44
C SER A 38 -11.14 -11.42 39.67
N TYR A 39 -10.98 -11.05 38.39
CA TYR A 39 -12.06 -10.75 37.44
C TYR A 39 -12.32 -11.89 36.44
N GLY A 40 -11.77 -13.10 36.70
CA GLY A 40 -11.96 -14.27 35.85
C GLY A 40 -11.22 -14.17 34.50
N ILE A 41 -10.17 -13.35 34.44
CA ILE A 41 -9.37 -13.16 33.23
C ILE A 41 -7.98 -13.77 33.43
N THR A 42 -7.71 -14.88 32.75
CA THR A 42 -6.42 -15.57 32.83
C THR A 42 -5.49 -15.11 31.72
N LEU A 43 -4.38 -14.47 32.08
CA LEU A 43 -3.30 -14.11 31.18
C LEU A 43 -1.94 -14.54 31.78
N SER A 44 -1.04 -15.04 30.94
CA SER A 44 0.30 -15.40 31.36
C SER A 44 1.17 -14.16 31.61
N LEU A 45 2.14 -14.27 32.51
CA LEU A 45 3.15 -13.23 32.73
C LEU A 45 3.92 -12.89 31.43
N ALA A 46 4.17 -13.90 30.60
CA ALA A 46 4.80 -13.68 29.29
C ALA A 46 3.96 -12.78 28.39
N THR A 47 2.62 -12.93 28.40
CA THR A 47 1.72 -12.05 27.64
C THR A 47 1.79 -10.60 28.12
N LEU A 48 1.74 -10.40 29.45
CA LEU A 48 1.85 -9.07 30.05
C LEU A 48 3.22 -8.43 29.78
N SER A 49 4.30 -9.22 29.84
CA SER A 49 5.65 -8.79 29.49
C SER A 49 5.77 -8.39 28.00
N TYR A 50 5.10 -9.13 27.12
CA TYR A 50 5.07 -8.76 25.70
C TYR A 50 4.29 -7.47 25.45
N TRP A 51 3.21 -7.21 26.19
CA TRP A 51 2.49 -5.93 26.15
C TRP A 51 3.37 -4.77 26.63
N GLN A 52 4.12 -4.98 27.72
CA GLN A 52 5.03 -3.98 28.27
C GLN A 52 6.20 -3.66 27.34
N SER A 53 6.68 -4.66 26.57
CA SER A 53 7.80 -4.50 25.64
C SER A 53 7.38 -4.11 24.22
N GLY A 54 6.06 -4.04 23.95
CA GLY A 54 5.55 -3.77 22.60
C GLY A 54 5.71 -4.93 21.59
N ARG A 55 6.11 -6.12 22.06
CA ARG A 55 6.23 -7.31 21.19
C ARG A 55 4.89 -7.87 20.73
N SER A 56 3.83 -7.63 21.49
CA SER A 56 2.46 -7.94 21.10
C SER A 56 1.49 -6.95 21.74
N LEU A 57 0.31 -6.84 21.13
CA LEU A 57 -0.78 -6.01 21.65
C LEU A 57 -1.99 -6.87 22.05
N PRO A 58 -2.86 -6.37 22.95
CA PRO A 58 -4.14 -6.98 23.24
C PRO A 58 -5.06 -6.97 22.01
N GLU A 59 -5.32 -8.14 21.41
CA GLU A 59 -6.16 -8.27 20.22
C GLU A 59 -7.41 -9.12 20.46
N LYS A 60 -7.29 -10.17 21.30
CA LYS A 60 -8.38 -11.10 21.56
C LYS A 60 -9.45 -10.47 22.44
N PRO A 61 -10.73 -10.89 22.38
CA PRO A 61 -11.79 -10.35 23.24
C PRO A 61 -11.45 -10.39 24.73
N GLN A 62 -10.84 -11.48 25.20
CA GLN A 62 -10.37 -11.62 26.57
C GLN A 62 -9.26 -10.61 26.94
N SER A 63 -8.29 -10.42 26.03
CA SER A 63 -7.21 -9.44 26.21
C SER A 63 -7.72 -8.01 26.21
N LEU A 64 -8.74 -7.73 25.43
CA LEU A 64 -9.38 -6.42 25.38
C LEU A 64 -10.18 -6.14 26.66
N ARG A 65 -10.87 -7.17 27.21
CA ARG A 65 -11.51 -7.06 28.53
C ARG A 65 -10.49 -6.86 29.66
N ALA A 66 -9.31 -7.50 29.55
CA ALA A 66 -8.22 -7.28 30.50
C ALA A 66 -7.78 -5.81 30.51
N VAL A 67 -7.64 -5.17 29.35
CA VAL A 67 -7.29 -3.74 29.26
C VAL A 67 -8.34 -2.87 29.96
N ASP A 68 -9.63 -3.13 29.74
CA ASP A 68 -10.72 -2.36 30.35
C ASP A 68 -10.71 -2.47 31.91
N VAL A 69 -10.31 -3.65 32.44
CA VAL A 69 -10.15 -3.89 33.88
C VAL A 69 -8.86 -3.23 34.42
N LEU A 70 -7.79 -3.22 33.62
CA LEU A 70 -6.51 -2.68 34.05
C LEU A 70 -6.46 -1.15 34.08
N GLU A 71 -7.22 -0.45 33.25
CA GLU A 71 -7.19 1.02 33.21
C GLU A 71 -7.46 1.65 34.59
N PRO A 72 -8.56 1.36 35.31
CA PRO A 72 -8.80 1.90 36.63
C PRO A 72 -7.78 1.38 37.65
N PHE A 73 -7.35 0.13 37.57
CA PHE A 73 -6.33 -0.45 38.45
C PHE A 73 -4.98 0.26 38.32
N LEU A 74 -4.63 0.70 37.10
CA LEU A 74 -3.42 1.46 36.81
C LEU A 74 -3.59 2.97 37.07
N GLY A 75 -4.78 3.42 37.48
CA GLY A 75 -5.07 4.84 37.69
C GLY A 75 -5.15 5.64 36.41
N LEU A 76 -5.54 4.98 35.35
CA LEU A 76 -5.77 5.59 34.00
C LEU A 76 -7.27 5.88 33.82
N PRO A 77 -7.63 6.94 33.09
CA PRO A 77 -9.02 7.17 32.68
C PRO A 77 -9.54 5.98 31.83
N ARG A 78 -10.85 5.70 31.92
CA ARG A 78 -11.47 4.67 31.09
C ARG A 78 -11.27 4.99 29.60
N GLY A 79 -10.84 4.01 28.85
CA GLY A 79 -10.56 4.14 27.44
C GLY A 79 -9.14 4.64 27.09
N ALA A 80 -8.32 5.00 28.08
CA ALA A 80 -6.97 5.52 27.84
C ALA A 80 -6.06 4.53 27.09
N LEU A 81 -5.96 3.29 27.59
CA LEU A 81 -5.23 2.22 26.89
C LEU A 81 -6.04 1.67 25.72
N ARG A 82 -7.36 1.56 25.88
CA ARG A 82 -8.25 1.03 24.88
C ARG A 82 -8.27 1.86 23.60
N SER A 83 -8.17 3.19 23.70
CA SER A 83 -8.10 4.08 22.54
C SER A 83 -6.81 3.89 21.73
N LEU A 84 -5.72 3.50 22.39
CA LEU A 84 -4.44 3.18 21.75
C LEU A 84 -4.47 1.82 21.05
N LEU A 85 -5.39 0.95 21.46
CA LEU A 85 -5.68 -0.34 20.82
C LEU A 85 -6.78 -0.24 19.75
N ARG A 86 -6.99 0.93 19.17
CA ARG A 86 -7.99 1.08 18.10
C ARG A 86 -7.88 -0.13 17.18
N ARG A 87 -8.93 -0.93 17.15
CA ARG A 87 -9.07 -2.11 16.30
C ARG A 87 -8.63 -1.74 14.89
N ARG A 88 -7.39 -2.07 14.57
CA ARG A 88 -7.04 -2.42 13.21
C ARG A 88 -7.58 -3.83 13.02
N PRO A 89 -8.60 -4.09 12.21
CA PRO A 89 -8.90 -5.45 11.81
C PRO A 89 -7.58 -6.07 11.35
N ARG A 90 -7.31 -7.34 11.68
CA ARG A 90 -6.13 -8.06 11.18
C ARG A 90 -5.99 -7.79 9.69
N GLY A 91 -4.94 -7.08 9.30
CA GLY A 91 -4.75 -6.60 7.94
C GLY A 91 -5.38 -5.22 7.63
N TRP A 92 -5.84 -4.45 8.64
CA TRP A 92 -6.16 -3.05 8.41
C TRP A 92 -4.86 -2.24 8.41
N VAL A 93 -4.44 -1.88 7.23
CA VAL A 93 -3.51 -0.79 6.99
C VAL A 93 -4.37 0.37 6.52
N PRO A 94 -4.15 1.59 7.00
CA PRO A 94 -4.78 2.76 6.41
C PRO A 94 -4.49 2.72 4.92
N GLN A 95 -5.53 2.56 4.12
CA GLN A 95 -5.37 2.39 2.67
C GLN A 95 -5.15 3.73 2.00
N HIS A 96 -5.43 4.76 2.75
CA HIS A 96 -5.15 6.11 2.39
C HIS A 96 -4.75 6.85 3.68
N ASP A 97 -3.48 6.81 3.95
CA ASP A 97 -2.79 7.69 4.87
C ASP A 97 -1.96 8.62 3.99
N PRO A 98 -2.26 9.92 3.93
CA PRO A 98 -1.45 10.87 3.17
C PRO A 98 0.04 10.80 3.54
N ALA A 99 0.37 10.52 4.80
CA ALA A 99 1.75 10.31 5.23
C ALA A 99 2.35 9.07 4.56
N ALA A 100 1.65 7.93 4.54
CA ALA A 100 2.13 6.72 3.86
C ALA A 100 2.26 6.90 2.34
N VAL A 101 1.45 7.78 1.73
CA VAL A 101 1.62 8.14 0.32
C VAL A 101 2.90 8.96 0.14
N ARG A 102 3.14 9.96 0.99
CA ARG A 102 4.36 10.77 0.98
C ARG A 102 5.62 9.95 1.26
N ASP A 103 5.52 8.93 2.12
CA ASP A 103 6.63 7.99 2.36
C ASP A 103 7.10 7.30 1.07
N VAL A 104 6.19 7.01 0.13
CA VAL A 104 6.52 6.34 -1.13
C VAL A 104 6.87 7.32 -2.24
N TYR A 105 6.12 8.42 -2.35
CA TYR A 105 6.25 9.39 -3.45
C TYR A 105 7.14 10.59 -3.13
N GLY A 106 7.43 10.85 -1.87
CA GLY A 106 8.05 12.09 -1.40
C GLY A 106 7.02 13.17 -1.07
N GLU A 107 7.45 14.15 -0.27
CA GLU A 107 6.68 15.38 -0.02
C GLU A 107 6.62 16.22 -1.30
N ASP A 108 5.53 16.98 -1.47
CA ASP A 108 5.27 17.83 -2.64
C ASP A 108 5.40 17.10 -3.99
N SER A 109 5.10 15.82 -3.98
CA SER A 109 5.20 14.96 -5.17
C SER A 109 4.24 15.42 -6.29
N ASP A 110 4.57 15.03 -7.52
CA ASP A 110 3.69 15.30 -8.66
C ASP A 110 2.30 14.67 -8.50
N LEU A 111 2.21 13.55 -7.79
CA LEU A 111 0.92 12.95 -7.40
C LEU A 111 0.11 13.91 -6.51
N GLU A 112 0.72 14.51 -5.49
CA GLU A 112 0.06 15.44 -4.57
C GLU A 112 -0.39 16.69 -5.33
N LYS A 113 0.50 17.27 -6.15
CA LYS A 113 0.18 18.41 -7.02
C LYS A 113 -0.95 18.09 -8.01
N ALA A 114 -0.92 16.90 -8.61
CA ALA A 114 -1.91 16.47 -9.59
C ALA A 114 -3.30 16.29 -8.98
N LEU A 115 -3.39 15.76 -7.76
CA LEU A 115 -4.65 15.54 -7.04
C LEU A 115 -5.15 16.80 -6.30
N GLY A 116 -4.26 17.73 -5.92
CA GLY A 116 -4.61 18.95 -5.20
C GLY A 116 -5.43 18.67 -3.95
N ASP A 117 -6.52 19.40 -3.76
CA ASP A 117 -7.41 19.27 -2.59
C ASP A 117 -8.03 17.86 -2.43
N THR A 118 -8.01 17.02 -3.46
CA THR A 118 -8.51 15.65 -3.39
C THR A 118 -7.48 14.66 -2.86
N PHE A 119 -6.22 15.04 -2.76
CA PHE A 119 -5.13 14.19 -2.30
C PHE A 119 -5.39 13.53 -0.93
N PRO A 120 -5.87 14.24 0.13
CA PRO A 120 -6.16 13.62 1.43
C PRO A 120 -7.22 12.53 1.39
N TYR A 121 -8.06 12.50 0.33
CA TYR A 121 -9.18 11.57 0.19
C TYR A 121 -8.97 10.54 -0.94
N PHE A 122 -7.83 10.58 -1.59
CA PHE A 122 -7.49 9.72 -2.73
C PHE A 122 -7.66 8.24 -2.41
N ASN A 123 -8.69 7.60 -2.98
CA ASN A 123 -9.08 6.21 -2.72
C ASN A 123 -9.32 5.85 -1.24
N ALA A 124 -9.60 6.82 -0.36
CA ALA A 124 -9.82 6.58 1.07
C ALA A 124 -10.95 5.58 1.38
N GLY A 125 -11.86 5.37 0.44
CA GLY A 125 -12.98 4.41 0.53
C GLY A 125 -12.66 3.01 0.04
N LEU A 126 -11.49 2.77 -0.55
CA LEU A 126 -11.14 1.51 -1.22
C LEU A 126 -9.88 0.86 -0.67
N ARG A 127 -9.83 -0.46 -0.73
CA ARG A 127 -8.66 -1.29 -0.51
C ARG A 127 -8.35 -2.10 -1.75
N ARG A 128 -7.17 -1.91 -2.34
CA ARG A 128 -6.67 -2.83 -3.36
C ARG A 128 -6.25 -4.14 -2.70
N LEU A 129 -6.67 -5.26 -3.27
CA LEU A 129 -6.34 -6.59 -2.79
C LEU A 129 -5.30 -7.26 -3.67
N VAL A 130 -5.51 -7.15 -4.98
CA VAL A 130 -4.68 -7.71 -6.02
C VAL A 130 -4.57 -6.69 -7.15
N VAL A 131 -3.39 -6.61 -7.75
CA VAL A 131 -3.17 -5.86 -8.99
C VAL A 131 -2.44 -6.76 -9.96
N HIS A 132 -2.97 -6.88 -11.15
CA HIS A 132 -2.30 -7.45 -12.32
C HIS A 132 -2.14 -6.32 -13.35
N GLU A 133 -0.93 -6.13 -13.80
CA GLU A 133 -0.54 -5.09 -14.74
C GLU A 133 0.24 -5.74 -15.89
N ALA A 134 -0.28 -5.60 -17.09
CA ALA A 134 0.34 -6.07 -18.31
C ALA A 134 0.74 -4.87 -19.16
N VAL A 135 2.03 -4.72 -19.37
CA VAL A 135 2.67 -3.62 -20.10
C VAL A 135 3.16 -4.15 -21.43
N SER A 136 2.89 -3.43 -22.51
CA SER A 136 3.38 -3.73 -23.85
C SER A 136 4.42 -2.69 -24.27
N VAL A 137 5.51 -3.19 -24.81
CA VAL A 137 6.57 -2.38 -25.42
C VAL A 137 6.52 -2.63 -26.93
N ASN A 138 6.37 -1.57 -27.71
CA ASN A 138 6.19 -1.64 -29.17
C ASN A 138 7.52 -1.79 -29.93
N GLU A 139 7.44 -1.81 -31.26
CA GLU A 139 8.58 -1.91 -32.18
C GLU A 139 9.56 -0.74 -32.09
N HIS A 140 9.11 0.40 -31.58
CA HIS A 140 9.92 1.61 -31.37
C HIS A 140 10.56 1.64 -29.98
N ARG A 141 10.49 0.54 -29.23
CA ARG A 141 11.02 0.41 -27.86
C ARG A 141 10.32 1.32 -26.83
N LEU A 142 9.07 1.69 -27.09
CA LEU A 142 8.25 2.53 -26.22
C LEU A 142 7.18 1.71 -25.52
N VAL A 143 6.90 2.01 -24.25
CA VAL A 143 5.70 1.53 -23.58
C VAL A 143 4.50 2.26 -24.18
N ASP A 144 3.63 1.55 -24.87
CA ASP A 144 2.48 2.09 -25.57
C ASP A 144 1.12 1.65 -25.02
N GLU A 145 1.05 0.49 -24.39
CA GLU A 145 -0.18 0.01 -23.76
C GLU A 145 0.10 -0.55 -22.36
N MET A 146 -0.77 -0.20 -21.43
CA MET A 146 -0.80 -0.75 -20.08
C MET A 146 -2.23 -1.22 -19.77
N ARG A 147 -2.40 -2.51 -19.55
CA ARG A 147 -3.67 -3.11 -19.12
C ARG A 147 -3.59 -3.46 -17.65
N VAL A 148 -4.57 -2.99 -16.88
CA VAL A 148 -4.62 -3.22 -15.44
C VAL A 148 -5.93 -3.90 -15.06
N THR A 149 -5.81 -5.01 -14.33
CA THR A 149 -6.91 -5.66 -13.63
C THR A 149 -6.65 -5.58 -12.14
N THR A 150 -7.58 -5.02 -11.38
CA THR A 150 -7.43 -4.89 -9.93
C THR A 150 -8.69 -5.31 -9.18
N ALA A 151 -8.51 -6.10 -8.13
CA ALA A 151 -9.58 -6.38 -7.17
C ALA A 151 -9.52 -5.38 -6.03
N VAL A 152 -10.64 -4.71 -5.79
CA VAL A 152 -10.79 -3.71 -4.71
C VAL A 152 -11.87 -4.13 -3.73
N ARG A 153 -11.75 -3.67 -2.48
CA ARG A 153 -12.77 -3.83 -1.44
C ARG A 153 -13.14 -2.47 -0.87
N ALA A 154 -14.41 -2.19 -0.74
CA ALA A 154 -14.89 -0.99 -0.07
C ALA A 154 -14.64 -1.09 1.44
N VAL A 155 -14.12 -0.01 2.05
CA VAL A 155 -13.89 0.10 3.50
C VAL A 155 -14.95 0.99 4.18
N ARG A 156 -15.79 1.65 3.39
CA ARG A 156 -16.98 2.42 3.80
C ARG A 156 -18.11 2.15 2.82
N ASP A 157 -19.29 2.64 3.13
CA ASP A 157 -20.45 2.56 2.23
C ASP A 157 -20.38 3.62 1.12
N ASP A 158 -21.19 3.41 0.08
CA ASP A 158 -21.40 4.31 -1.05
C ASP A 158 -20.13 4.65 -1.87
N VAL A 159 -19.25 3.68 -2.06
CA VAL A 159 -18.06 3.84 -2.93
C VAL A 159 -18.43 3.52 -4.37
N ARG A 160 -18.13 4.44 -5.30
CA ARG A 160 -18.58 4.38 -6.70
C ARG A 160 -17.46 4.35 -7.73
N HIS A 161 -16.28 4.85 -7.38
CA HIS A 161 -15.17 5.05 -8.31
C HIS A 161 -13.86 4.59 -7.69
N LEU A 162 -12.95 4.15 -8.56
CA LEU A 162 -11.54 4.00 -8.29
C LEU A 162 -10.79 5.12 -8.99
N THR A 163 -10.09 5.95 -8.24
CA THR A 163 -9.19 6.94 -8.84
C THR A 163 -7.86 6.26 -9.17
N VAL A 164 -7.41 6.39 -10.41
CA VAL A 164 -6.10 5.92 -10.87
C VAL A 164 -5.25 7.12 -11.30
N VAL A 165 -3.97 7.03 -11.02
CA VAL A 165 -2.98 8.03 -11.43
C VAL A 165 -1.82 7.28 -12.07
N HIS A 166 -1.48 7.68 -13.28
CA HIS A 166 -0.34 7.17 -14.01
C HIS A 166 0.61 8.31 -14.34
N THR A 167 1.88 8.12 -14.02
CA THR A 167 2.96 9.00 -14.47
C THR A 167 3.48 8.45 -15.79
N LEU A 168 3.67 9.32 -16.75
CA LEU A 168 4.16 9.02 -18.09
C LEU A 168 5.65 9.35 -18.17
N ASP A 169 6.44 8.48 -18.82
CA ASP A 169 7.92 8.59 -18.82
C ASP A 169 8.46 9.75 -19.68
N ALA A 170 7.64 10.33 -20.54
CA ALA A 170 8.02 11.45 -21.40
C ALA A 170 6.91 12.50 -21.45
N ALA A 171 7.29 13.75 -21.72
CA ALA A 171 6.32 14.78 -22.07
C ALA A 171 5.54 14.30 -23.30
N GLN A 172 4.35 13.80 -23.06
CA GLN A 172 3.49 13.32 -24.12
C GLN A 172 2.56 14.43 -24.52
N ASP A 173 2.86 15.11 -25.61
CA ASP A 173 1.93 16.00 -26.31
C ASP A 173 0.79 15.20 -26.98
N GLY A 174 0.84 13.86 -26.90
CA GLY A 174 -0.12 12.95 -27.46
C GLY A 174 -1.33 12.70 -26.56
N ALA A 175 -2.47 12.42 -27.18
CA ALA A 175 -3.67 12.03 -26.49
C ALA A 175 -3.46 10.72 -25.71
N VAL A 176 -3.73 10.77 -24.41
CA VAL A 176 -3.78 9.56 -23.57
C VAL A 176 -5.21 9.04 -23.60
N ASP A 177 -5.38 7.82 -24.06
CA ASP A 177 -6.67 7.11 -24.05
C ASP A 177 -6.71 6.16 -22.85
N LEU A 178 -7.73 6.30 -22.01
CA LEU A 178 -8.02 5.36 -20.93
C LEU A 178 -9.41 4.76 -21.15
N ALA A 179 -9.42 3.50 -21.55
CA ALA A 179 -10.62 2.75 -21.86
C ALA A 179 -10.94 1.71 -20.79
N VAL A 180 -12.22 1.47 -20.56
CA VAL A 180 -12.74 0.35 -19.76
C VAL A 180 -13.47 -0.63 -20.69
N PRO A 181 -13.31 -1.97 -20.50
CA PRO A 181 -13.97 -2.94 -21.37
C PRO A 181 -15.49 -2.94 -21.22
N HIS A 182 -15.99 -2.55 -20.05
CA HIS A 182 -17.41 -2.57 -19.72
C HIS A 182 -17.80 -1.36 -18.85
N GLY A 183 -18.98 -0.82 -19.09
CA GLY A 183 -19.56 0.27 -18.29
C GLY A 183 -19.38 1.66 -18.93
N PRO A 184 -19.73 2.71 -18.20
CA PRO A 184 -19.57 4.06 -18.69
C PRO A 184 -18.07 4.43 -18.80
N PRO A 185 -17.73 5.33 -19.74
CA PRO A 185 -16.35 5.77 -19.89
C PRO A 185 -15.84 6.45 -18.60
N PRO A 186 -14.56 6.29 -18.28
CA PRO A 186 -13.95 6.97 -17.15
C PRO A 186 -13.85 8.48 -17.39
N SER A 187 -13.87 9.25 -16.32
CA SER A 187 -13.52 10.68 -16.37
C SER A 187 -12.00 10.78 -16.36
N VAL A 188 -11.40 11.32 -17.42
CA VAL A 188 -9.95 11.42 -17.58
C VAL A 188 -9.52 12.88 -17.55
N ARG A 189 -8.49 13.19 -16.75
CA ARG A 189 -7.83 14.49 -16.68
C ARG A 189 -6.34 14.30 -16.93
N SER A 190 -5.82 14.91 -17.98
CA SER A 190 -4.38 14.97 -18.24
C SER A 190 -3.78 16.18 -17.53
N ARG A 191 -2.57 15.99 -16.99
CA ARG A 191 -1.71 17.03 -16.41
C ARG A 191 -0.34 16.96 -17.10
N PRO A 192 -0.22 17.49 -18.31
CA PRO A 192 1.01 17.39 -19.09
C PRO A 192 2.22 17.97 -18.36
N GLU A 193 2.02 19.06 -17.61
CA GLU A 193 3.04 19.72 -16.81
C GLU A 193 3.63 18.86 -15.67
N LEU A 194 2.92 17.80 -15.29
CA LEU A 194 3.33 16.81 -14.29
C LEU A 194 3.56 15.43 -14.89
N ASN A 195 3.53 15.31 -16.22
CA ASN A 195 3.57 14.03 -16.93
C ASN A 195 2.61 12.99 -16.33
N CYS A 196 1.38 13.41 -16.03
CA CYS A 196 0.46 12.63 -15.22
C CYS A 196 -0.94 12.60 -15.82
N VAL A 197 -1.56 11.42 -15.76
CA VAL A 197 -2.97 11.21 -16.10
C VAL A 197 -3.72 10.73 -14.87
N ILE A 198 -4.81 11.40 -14.55
CA ILE A 198 -5.74 11.03 -13.48
C ILE A 198 -7.04 10.58 -14.11
N ALA A 199 -7.54 9.42 -13.69
CA ALA A 199 -8.84 8.96 -14.14
C ALA A 199 -9.69 8.45 -12.99
N GLU A 200 -11.00 8.73 -13.05
CA GLU A 200 -11.99 8.14 -12.16
C GLU A 200 -12.70 7.01 -12.91
N VAL A 201 -12.35 5.78 -12.55
CA VAL A 201 -12.90 4.56 -13.16
C VAL A 201 -14.14 4.14 -12.38
N PRO A 202 -15.33 4.10 -13.01
CA PRO A 202 -16.56 3.68 -12.36
C PRO A 202 -16.51 2.22 -11.92
N LEU A 203 -17.07 1.90 -10.75
CA LEU A 203 -17.16 0.52 -10.25
C LEU A 203 -18.38 -0.24 -10.78
N GLY A 204 -19.17 0.38 -11.67
CA GLY A 204 -20.39 -0.19 -12.23
C GLY A 204 -21.59 -0.22 -11.26
N ARG A 205 -21.35 -0.12 -9.96
CA ARG A 205 -22.37 -0.03 -8.89
C ARG A 205 -21.83 0.68 -7.67
N ARG A 206 -22.72 1.01 -6.76
CA ARG A 206 -22.32 1.48 -5.42
C ARG A 206 -21.91 0.28 -4.58
N LEU A 207 -20.75 0.35 -3.96
CA LEU A 207 -20.28 -0.67 -3.03
C LEU A 207 -20.64 -0.28 -1.61
N ALA A 208 -21.25 -1.22 -0.90
CA ALA A 208 -21.36 -1.16 0.55
C ALA A 208 -20.03 -1.62 1.19
N ARG A 209 -19.84 -1.26 2.46
CA ARG A 209 -18.67 -1.66 3.22
C ARG A 209 -18.43 -3.18 3.17
N ASN A 210 -17.18 -3.59 2.93
CA ASN A 210 -16.69 -4.95 2.74
C ASN A 210 -17.06 -5.61 1.40
N GLU A 211 -17.86 -5.00 0.56
CA GLU A 211 -18.08 -5.50 -0.79
C GLU A 211 -16.83 -5.33 -1.66
N THR A 212 -16.72 -6.18 -2.67
CA THR A 212 -15.61 -6.19 -3.60
C THR A 212 -16.06 -5.92 -5.02
N ALA A 213 -15.17 -5.34 -5.83
CA ALA A 213 -15.30 -5.22 -7.27
C ALA A 213 -13.98 -5.58 -7.94
N VAL A 214 -14.08 -6.03 -9.18
CA VAL A 214 -12.94 -6.14 -10.09
C VAL A 214 -13.05 -4.99 -11.08
N VAL A 215 -11.96 -4.26 -11.26
CA VAL A 215 -11.86 -3.12 -12.18
C VAL A 215 -10.80 -3.44 -13.21
N GLU A 216 -11.16 -3.27 -14.46
CA GLU A 216 -10.26 -3.44 -15.61
C GLU A 216 -10.23 -2.14 -16.41
N TYR A 217 -9.05 -1.72 -16.78
CA TYR A 217 -8.86 -0.60 -17.68
C TYR A 217 -7.58 -0.78 -18.51
N THR A 218 -7.55 -0.13 -19.65
CA THR A 218 -6.38 -0.06 -20.53
C THR A 218 -6.01 1.41 -20.71
N LEU A 219 -4.76 1.73 -20.42
CA LEU A 219 -4.15 3.01 -20.74
C LEU A 219 -3.33 2.85 -22.01
N ARG A 220 -3.58 3.68 -23.02
CA ARG A 220 -2.76 3.83 -24.20
C ARG A 220 -2.21 5.24 -24.26
N ALA A 221 -0.92 5.32 -24.44
CA ALA A 221 -0.23 6.58 -24.52
C ALA A 221 0.57 6.61 -25.82
N ALA A 222 0.29 7.59 -26.67
CA ALA A 222 1.11 7.83 -27.84
C ALA A 222 2.39 8.56 -27.41
N ALA A 223 3.43 7.80 -27.05
CA ALA A 223 4.75 8.37 -26.90
C ALA A 223 5.32 8.64 -28.30
N THR A 224 5.76 9.85 -28.56
CA THR A 224 6.27 10.26 -29.86
C THR A 224 7.78 10.22 -29.94
N GLU A 225 8.48 10.28 -28.82
CA GLU A 225 9.94 10.35 -28.77
C GLU A 225 10.50 9.59 -27.57
N GLY A 226 11.75 9.15 -27.67
CA GLY A 226 12.48 8.49 -26.61
C GLY A 226 12.49 6.97 -26.73
N VAL A 227 13.00 6.31 -25.68
CA VAL A 227 13.08 4.85 -25.54
C VAL A 227 12.78 4.52 -24.08
N SER A 228 11.85 3.60 -23.85
CA SER A 228 11.53 3.13 -22.51
C SER A 228 12.60 2.15 -22.01
N HIS A 229 13.06 2.32 -20.80
CA HIS A 229 14.05 1.46 -20.14
C HIS A 229 13.55 0.79 -18.88
N HIS A 230 12.39 1.21 -18.38
CA HIS A 230 11.81 0.66 -17.16
C HIS A 230 10.29 0.88 -17.13
N HIS A 231 9.65 0.15 -16.24
CA HIS A 231 8.29 0.40 -15.79
C HIS A 231 8.20 0.15 -14.29
N GLU A 232 7.52 1.04 -13.57
CA GLU A 232 7.45 0.97 -12.12
C GLU A 232 6.04 1.30 -11.62
N ARG A 233 5.57 0.48 -10.68
CA ARG A 233 4.34 0.76 -9.94
C ARG A 233 4.61 1.06 -8.49
N ARG A 234 4.00 2.15 -8.02
CA ARG A 234 4.06 2.57 -6.62
C ARG A 234 2.86 2.03 -5.86
N ILE A 235 3.13 1.35 -4.77
CA ILE A 235 2.15 0.72 -3.88
C ILE A 235 2.23 1.45 -2.54
N THR A 236 1.18 2.20 -2.20
CA THR A 236 1.14 3.05 -1.00
C THR A 236 0.56 2.35 0.23
N ALA A 237 -0.04 1.17 0.03
CA ALA A 237 -0.60 0.35 1.09
C ALA A 237 -0.35 -1.13 0.80
N PRO A 238 -0.18 -1.98 1.83
CA PRO A 238 0.11 -3.39 1.62
C PRO A 238 -0.87 -4.09 0.71
N LEU A 239 -0.35 -4.78 -0.28
CA LEU A 239 -1.06 -5.54 -1.28
C LEU A 239 -0.82 -7.05 -1.08
N ARG A 240 -1.85 -7.86 -1.30
CA ARG A 240 -1.70 -9.32 -1.19
C ARG A 240 -0.81 -9.88 -2.28
N THR A 241 -1.04 -9.41 -3.51
CA THR A 241 -0.36 -9.89 -4.70
C THR A 241 -0.27 -8.77 -5.71
N TYR A 242 0.89 -8.60 -6.28
CA TYR A 242 1.13 -7.78 -7.44
C TYR A 242 1.73 -8.66 -8.54
N LEU A 243 1.13 -8.66 -9.72
CA LEU A 243 1.69 -9.28 -10.91
C LEU A 243 1.97 -8.18 -11.93
N LEU A 244 3.23 -8.02 -12.30
CA LEU A 244 3.67 -7.21 -13.42
C LEU A 244 4.15 -8.14 -14.53
N GLN A 245 3.63 -7.94 -15.75
CA GLN A 245 4.12 -8.56 -16.97
C GLN A 245 4.55 -7.48 -17.93
N VAL A 246 5.72 -7.60 -18.51
CA VAL A 246 6.21 -6.72 -19.56
C VAL A 246 6.45 -7.56 -20.81
N ARG A 247 5.70 -7.28 -21.87
CA ARG A 247 5.79 -7.97 -23.16
C ARG A 247 6.47 -7.07 -24.17
N PHE A 248 7.45 -7.63 -24.86
CA PHE A 248 8.23 -6.92 -25.86
C PHE A 248 7.81 -7.31 -27.29
N HIS A 249 7.76 -6.32 -28.17
CA HIS A 249 7.53 -6.55 -29.60
C HIS A 249 8.62 -7.44 -30.19
N PRO A 250 8.34 -8.33 -31.17
CA PRO A 250 9.33 -9.22 -31.76
C PRO A 250 10.59 -8.54 -32.31
N SER A 251 10.47 -7.33 -32.81
CA SER A 251 11.60 -6.52 -33.32
C SER A 251 12.27 -5.64 -32.27
N ALA A 252 11.78 -5.63 -31.04
CA ALA A 252 12.30 -4.85 -29.94
C ALA A 252 12.44 -5.72 -28.68
N VAL A 253 13.37 -6.67 -28.72
CA VAL A 253 13.63 -7.59 -27.62
C VAL A 253 14.87 -7.09 -26.87
N PRO A 254 14.78 -6.83 -25.54
CA PRO A 254 15.91 -6.38 -24.77
C PRO A 254 16.94 -7.50 -24.58
N SER A 255 18.21 -7.12 -24.40
CA SER A 255 19.30 -8.06 -24.10
C SER A 255 19.20 -8.64 -22.69
N ARG A 256 18.70 -7.86 -21.75
CA ARG A 256 18.52 -8.26 -20.34
C ARG A 256 17.35 -7.53 -19.71
N CYS A 257 16.68 -8.19 -18.76
CA CYS A 257 15.66 -7.59 -17.89
C CYS A 257 15.98 -7.90 -16.44
N TRP A 258 15.65 -6.98 -15.55
CA TRP A 258 15.74 -7.16 -14.11
C TRP A 258 14.47 -6.64 -13.46
N HIS A 259 14.04 -7.28 -12.39
CA HIS A 259 13.04 -6.71 -11.49
C HIS A 259 13.70 -6.23 -10.21
N TYR A 260 13.07 -5.26 -9.55
CA TYR A 260 13.57 -4.65 -8.32
C TYR A 260 12.43 -4.18 -7.42
N TYR A 261 12.81 -3.86 -6.19
CA TYR A 261 11.98 -3.17 -5.20
C TYR A 261 12.76 -2.03 -4.58
N ARG A 262 12.08 -0.92 -4.30
CA ARG A 262 12.61 0.18 -3.48
C ARG A 262 11.54 0.72 -2.54
N GLY A 263 11.94 1.10 -1.32
CA GLY A 263 11.01 1.52 -0.28
C GLY A 263 10.33 2.87 -0.58
N HIS A 264 11.02 3.76 -1.31
CA HIS A 264 10.53 5.06 -1.77
C HIS A 264 11.26 5.48 -3.04
N LEU A 265 10.77 6.52 -3.73
CA LEU A 265 11.30 6.96 -5.02
C LEU A 265 12.79 7.32 -5.03
N GLY A 266 13.28 7.96 -3.97
CA GLY A 266 14.69 8.33 -3.84
C GLY A 266 15.60 7.22 -3.31
N ALA A 267 15.07 6.02 -3.01
CA ALA A 267 15.87 4.91 -2.52
C ALA A 267 16.52 4.14 -3.66
N GLU A 268 17.73 3.63 -3.40
CA GLU A 268 18.38 2.69 -4.30
C GLU A 268 17.55 1.42 -4.46
N PRO A 269 17.47 0.85 -5.68
CA PRO A 269 16.81 -0.42 -5.93
C PRO A 269 17.42 -1.53 -5.08
N ARG A 270 16.57 -2.26 -4.36
CA ARG A 270 16.94 -3.44 -3.58
C ARG A 270 16.40 -4.69 -4.26
N ASN A 271 17.00 -5.82 -3.96
CA ASN A 271 16.57 -7.12 -4.50
C ASN A 271 16.50 -7.14 -6.03
N ARG A 272 17.44 -6.44 -6.69
CA ARG A 272 17.55 -6.46 -8.14
C ARG A 272 17.94 -7.86 -8.60
N GLN A 273 17.06 -8.52 -9.34
CA GLN A 273 17.24 -9.89 -9.82
C GLN A 273 16.94 -9.97 -11.31
N LEU A 274 17.64 -10.86 -11.98
CA LEU A 274 17.41 -11.11 -13.40
C LEU A 274 15.99 -11.64 -13.61
N ALA A 275 15.27 -11.06 -14.56
CA ALA A 275 13.96 -11.48 -15.00
C ALA A 275 14.07 -12.06 -16.43
N PRO A 276 14.18 -13.40 -16.57
CA PRO A 276 14.32 -14.00 -17.88
C PRO A 276 13.04 -13.79 -18.73
N LEU A 277 13.24 -13.65 -20.04
CA LEU A 277 12.13 -13.64 -20.97
C LEU A 277 11.67 -15.08 -21.25
N ASP A 278 10.37 -15.27 -21.29
CA ASP A 278 9.77 -16.52 -21.76
C ASP A 278 9.74 -16.61 -23.30
N GLY A 279 9.22 -17.73 -23.83
CA GLY A 279 9.08 -17.96 -25.28
C GLY A 279 8.15 -16.98 -25.99
N PHE A 280 7.38 -16.19 -25.23
CA PHE A 280 6.49 -15.14 -25.76
C PHE A 280 7.09 -13.74 -25.58
N ARG A 281 8.38 -13.63 -25.28
CA ARG A 281 9.11 -12.38 -25.04
C ARG A 281 8.53 -11.56 -23.88
N THR A 282 8.06 -12.26 -22.86
CA THR A 282 7.46 -11.64 -21.66
C THR A 282 8.35 -11.89 -20.46
N ALA A 283 8.67 -10.83 -19.73
CA ALA A 283 9.22 -10.93 -18.39
C ALA A 283 8.12 -10.68 -17.35
N HIS A 284 8.24 -11.26 -16.17
CA HIS A 284 7.26 -11.04 -15.12
C HIS A 284 7.88 -10.90 -13.73
N LEU A 285 7.16 -10.21 -12.86
CA LEU A 285 7.45 -10.03 -11.43
C LEU A 285 6.18 -10.39 -10.65
N LEU A 286 6.29 -11.30 -9.68
CA LEU A 286 5.16 -11.76 -8.86
C LEU A 286 5.54 -11.79 -7.36
N PRO A 287 5.67 -10.64 -6.69
CA PRO A 287 5.83 -10.61 -5.25
C PRO A 287 4.53 -10.91 -4.53
N MET A 288 4.64 -11.64 -3.43
CA MET A 288 3.54 -11.94 -2.51
C MET A 288 3.70 -11.12 -1.23
N LYS A 289 2.57 -10.63 -0.66
CA LYS A 289 2.57 -9.80 0.55
C LYS A 289 3.41 -8.52 0.36
N CYS A 290 3.09 -7.77 -0.67
CA CYS A 290 3.82 -6.57 -1.06
C CYS A 290 3.70 -5.45 -0.01
N PRO A 291 4.76 -5.07 0.71
CA PRO A 291 4.78 -3.86 1.52
C PRO A 291 4.67 -2.61 0.64
N PRO A 292 4.37 -1.44 1.23
CA PRO A 292 4.45 -0.17 0.51
C PRO A 292 5.85 0.04 -0.08
N GLY A 293 5.90 0.70 -1.24
CA GLY A 293 7.13 0.96 -1.98
C GLY A 293 6.89 0.90 -3.48
N ALA A 294 7.96 0.92 -4.24
CA ALA A 294 7.94 0.85 -5.68
C ALA A 294 8.46 -0.51 -6.16
N TYR A 295 7.70 -1.13 -7.03
CA TYR A 295 8.02 -2.41 -7.67
C TYR A 295 8.19 -2.17 -9.15
N GLY A 296 9.35 -2.49 -9.67
CA GLY A 296 9.67 -2.18 -11.05
C GLY A 296 10.35 -3.31 -11.79
N MET A 297 10.37 -3.13 -13.09
CA MET A 297 11.18 -3.89 -14.03
C MET A 297 11.94 -2.90 -14.89
N GLU A 298 13.22 -3.15 -15.09
CA GLU A 298 14.07 -2.41 -15.99
C GLU A 298 14.68 -3.34 -17.03
N TRP A 299 15.02 -2.79 -18.18
CA TRP A 299 15.60 -3.56 -19.29
C TRP A 299 16.65 -2.77 -20.04
N GLN A 300 17.54 -3.50 -20.67
CA GLN A 300 18.64 -2.97 -21.44
C GLN A 300 18.46 -3.37 -22.91
N TRP A 301 18.52 -2.39 -23.78
CA TRP A 301 18.52 -2.62 -25.21
C TRP A 301 19.93 -3.00 -25.70
N THR A 302 19.98 -3.80 -26.74
CA THR A 302 21.20 -3.95 -27.56
C THR A 302 21.26 -2.76 -28.50
N ASP A 303 22.41 -2.17 -28.64
CA ASP A 303 22.72 -1.15 -29.64
C ASP A 303 22.55 -1.68 -31.05
#